data_1c65c3f552f4ab5a128df1ef4faca891
#
_entry.id   1c65c3f552f4ab5a128df1ef4faca891
#
_cell.length_a   1.000
_cell.length_b   1.000
_cell.length_c   1.000
_cell.angle_alpha   90.00
_cell.angle_beta   90.00
_cell.angle_gamma   90.00
#
_symmetry.space_group_name_H-M   'P 1'
#
loop_
_entity.id
_entity.type
_entity.pdbx_description
1 polymer ?
#
loop_
_entity_poly.entity_id
_entity_poly.type
_entity_poly.pdbx_seq_one_letter_code
_entity_poly.pdbx_strand_id
1 'polypeptide(L)'
;MTEKLINSKPNGVFALILIELTLVLGIFILIMGAGSENVFGIIIGLLLILIAALAHAGLKVVKPQEALVLTLFGNYTGTIKEPGFYFVNPFSVAVNPANHTRLGQSGDVSTKSPFSGMKSSNGNDVNLEIGKKQISLKVMTLSNSRQKINDCLGNPVEIGIAVTWRVVDTAKAVFNVDNYKEYLSLQCDSALRNIVRIYPYDVSPNVDTTGDGQADEGSLRGSSEIVANRIREEIQSRVEDAGLEILEARITYLAYAPEIAAVMLQRQQASAIIDARKMIVDGA
;
A
#
# COMPACT_ATOMS: atom_id res chain seq x y z
N MET A 1 -14.21 10.76 2.80
CA MET A 1 -13.54 11.97 3.33
C MET A 1 -12.78 12.63 2.19
N THR A 2 -12.78 13.95 2.03
CA THR A 2 -12.04 14.63 0.94
C THR A 2 -10.64 15.00 1.41
N GLU A 3 -9.64 14.77 0.57
CA GLU A 3 -8.25 15.10 0.88
C GLU A 3 -8.05 16.62 0.90
N LYS A 4 -7.47 17.12 1.99
CA LYS A 4 -7.09 18.53 2.14
C LYS A 4 -5.58 18.67 2.01
N LEU A 5 -5.12 19.18 0.88
CA LEU A 5 -3.69 19.40 0.68
C LEU A 5 -3.23 20.67 1.40
N ILE A 6 -2.13 20.54 2.13
CA ILE A 6 -1.45 21.68 2.77
C ILE A 6 -0.38 22.18 1.80
N ASN A 7 -0.73 23.19 0.99
CA ASN A 7 0.20 23.85 0.06
C ASN A 7 1.00 24.94 0.78
N SER A 8 1.68 24.61 1.87
CA SER A 8 2.58 25.56 2.52
C SER A 8 3.97 25.46 1.88
N LYS A 9 4.58 26.62 1.61
CA LYS A 9 5.98 26.65 1.18
C LYS A 9 6.86 26.02 2.27
N PRO A 10 7.92 25.27 1.91
CA PRO A 10 8.82 24.67 2.88
C PRO A 10 9.51 25.79 3.72
N ASN A 11 9.05 25.94 4.95
CA ASN A 11 9.49 26.95 5.90
C ASN A 11 10.31 26.37 7.07
N GLY A 12 10.61 25.08 7.02
CA GLY A 12 11.26 24.36 8.12
C GLY A 12 12.66 24.91 8.45
N VAL A 13 13.43 25.35 7.45
CA VAL A 13 14.76 25.93 7.67
C VAL A 13 14.68 27.25 8.44
N PHE A 14 13.76 28.12 8.04
CA PHE A 14 13.54 29.39 8.74
C PHE A 14 13.05 29.16 10.18
N ALA A 15 12.11 28.24 10.35
CA ALA A 15 11.62 27.85 11.67
C ALA A 15 12.72 27.23 12.54
N LEU A 16 13.57 26.36 11.97
CA LEU A 16 14.72 25.80 12.69
C LEU A 16 15.64 26.89 13.22
N ILE A 17 16.05 27.84 12.37
CA ILE A 17 16.94 28.95 12.78
C ILE A 17 16.30 29.75 13.93
N LEU A 18 14.99 30.03 13.84
CA LEU A 18 14.28 30.77 14.87
C LEU A 18 14.19 29.99 16.19
N ILE A 19 13.96 28.66 16.12
CA ILE A 19 13.93 27.79 17.29
C ILE A 19 15.31 27.72 17.95
N GLU A 20 16.39 27.56 17.18
CA GLU A 20 17.76 27.55 17.73
C GLU A 20 18.13 28.88 18.35
N LEU A 21 17.71 30.00 17.74
CA LEU A 21 17.96 31.33 18.31
C LEU A 21 17.20 31.52 19.63
N THR A 22 15.98 31.06 19.74
CA THR A 22 15.18 31.10 21.00
C THR A 22 15.80 30.21 22.08
N LEU A 23 16.36 29.05 21.70
CA LEU A 23 17.02 28.13 22.60
C LEU A 23 18.30 28.77 23.17
N VAL A 24 19.15 29.34 22.30
CA VAL A 24 20.39 30.04 22.71
C VAL A 24 20.05 31.24 23.61
N LEU A 25 19.03 32.03 23.27
CA LEU A 25 18.57 33.14 24.07
C LEU A 25 18.07 32.67 25.45
N GLY A 26 17.32 31.57 25.50
CA GLY A 26 16.83 30.97 26.74
C GLY A 26 17.96 30.52 27.66
N ILE A 27 19.01 29.87 27.10
CA ILE A 27 20.20 29.46 27.84
C ILE A 27 20.96 30.70 28.36
N PHE A 28 21.12 31.72 27.52
CA PHE A 28 21.82 32.96 27.90
C PHE A 28 21.12 33.68 29.09
N ILE A 29 19.78 33.84 29.00
CA ILE A 29 18.99 34.46 30.06
C ILE A 29 19.05 33.61 31.34
N LEU A 30 19.03 32.28 31.23
CA LEU A 30 19.13 31.39 32.39
C LEU A 30 20.46 31.53 33.09
N ILE A 31 21.59 31.60 32.36
CA ILE A 31 22.95 31.78 32.95
C ILE A 31 23.05 33.14 33.61
N MET A 32 22.58 34.22 32.95
CA MET A 32 22.62 35.58 33.51
C MET A 32 21.72 35.70 34.76
N GLY A 33 20.53 35.06 34.74
CA GLY A 33 19.61 35.01 35.88
C GLY A 33 20.21 34.28 37.09
N ALA A 34 20.89 33.15 36.84
CA ALA A 34 21.58 32.38 37.86
C ALA A 34 22.76 33.16 38.47
N GLY A 35 23.55 33.87 37.64
CA GLY A 35 24.69 34.68 38.11
C GLY A 35 24.28 35.94 38.89
N SER A 36 23.08 36.47 38.66
CA SER A 36 22.57 37.66 39.36
C SER A 36 21.54 37.34 40.44
N GLU A 37 21.34 36.05 40.79
CA GLU A 37 20.33 35.56 41.74
C GLU A 37 18.89 36.02 41.40
N ASN A 38 18.64 36.35 40.12
CA ASN A 38 17.36 36.85 39.66
C ASN A 38 16.42 35.68 39.28
N VAL A 39 15.50 35.35 40.19
CA VAL A 39 14.56 34.25 40.05
C VAL A 39 13.69 34.42 38.78
N PHE A 40 13.29 35.64 38.43
CA PHE A 40 12.50 35.89 37.20
C PHE A 40 13.29 35.57 35.94
N GLY A 41 14.60 35.89 35.89
CA GLY A 41 15.47 35.52 34.77
C GLY A 41 15.59 34.01 34.60
N ILE A 42 15.73 33.27 35.70
CA ILE A 42 15.80 31.82 35.69
C ILE A 42 14.48 31.21 35.15
N ILE A 43 13.32 31.68 35.61
CA ILE A 43 12.01 31.19 35.15
C ILE A 43 11.80 31.47 33.68
N ILE A 44 12.12 32.69 33.21
CA ILE A 44 11.97 33.06 31.80
C ILE A 44 12.91 32.22 30.90
N GLY A 45 14.15 32.04 31.31
CA GLY A 45 15.13 31.21 30.58
C GLY A 45 14.65 29.76 30.42
N LEU A 46 14.16 29.17 31.52
CA LEU A 46 13.66 27.80 31.51
C LEU A 46 12.39 27.66 30.64
N LEU A 47 11.50 28.65 30.67
CA LEU A 47 10.29 28.68 29.84
C LEU A 47 10.64 28.77 28.34
N LEU A 48 11.62 29.61 27.95
CA LEU A 48 12.06 29.70 26.56
C LEU A 48 12.67 28.38 26.07
N ILE A 49 13.47 27.71 26.89
CA ILE A 49 14.06 26.40 26.58
C ILE A 49 12.94 25.37 26.37
N LEU A 50 11.94 25.36 27.23
CA LEU A 50 10.78 24.45 27.10
C LEU A 50 9.99 24.71 25.82
N ILE A 51 9.74 25.97 25.47
CA ILE A 51 9.06 26.36 24.23
C ILE A 51 9.87 25.91 23.01
N ALA A 52 11.19 26.12 23.00
CA ALA A 52 12.07 25.69 21.94
C ALA A 52 12.07 24.15 21.78
N ALA A 53 12.11 23.41 22.89
CA ALA A 53 12.05 21.95 22.87
C ALA A 53 10.71 21.43 22.31
N LEU A 54 9.59 22.05 22.68
CA LEU A 54 8.28 21.71 22.13
C LEU A 54 8.19 22.05 20.62
N ALA A 55 8.75 23.19 20.21
CA ALA A 55 8.75 23.62 18.81
C ALA A 55 9.53 22.65 17.89
N HIS A 56 10.61 22.02 18.38
CA HIS A 56 11.36 21.00 17.63
C HIS A 56 10.47 19.83 17.19
N ALA A 57 9.47 19.44 17.97
CA ALA A 57 8.52 18.40 17.61
C ALA A 57 7.69 18.72 16.33
N GLY A 58 7.56 20.01 16.00
CA GLY A 58 6.88 20.51 14.82
C GLY A 58 7.69 20.38 13.51
N LEU A 59 8.97 20.10 13.57
CA LEU A 59 9.82 19.98 12.39
C LEU A 59 9.62 18.61 11.74
N LYS A 60 9.22 18.59 10.45
CA LYS A 60 8.94 17.37 9.68
C LYS A 60 9.63 17.42 8.32
N VAL A 61 10.24 16.31 7.94
CA VAL A 61 10.84 16.12 6.61
C VAL A 61 9.93 15.21 5.79
N VAL A 62 9.55 15.65 4.61
CA VAL A 62 8.81 14.87 3.63
C VAL A 62 9.73 14.59 2.44
N LYS A 63 9.92 13.31 2.12
CA LYS A 63 10.76 12.89 0.99
C LYS A 63 9.95 12.87 -0.31
N PRO A 64 10.62 12.92 -1.48
CA PRO A 64 9.96 12.74 -2.76
C PRO A 64 9.15 11.44 -2.80
N GLN A 65 7.92 11.52 -3.32
CA GLN A 65 6.98 10.39 -3.41
C GLN A 65 6.60 9.79 -2.04
N GLU A 66 6.57 10.63 -1.00
CA GLU A 66 6.01 10.29 0.31
C GLU A 66 4.98 11.36 0.69
N ALA A 67 3.95 10.96 1.41
CA ALA A 67 2.94 11.87 1.97
C ALA A 67 2.91 11.77 3.49
N LEU A 68 2.63 12.89 4.13
CA LEU A 68 2.46 13.00 5.56
C LEU A 68 1.02 13.42 5.88
N VAL A 69 0.23 12.49 6.40
CA VAL A 69 -1.15 12.76 6.84
C VAL A 69 -1.13 13.20 8.30
N LEU A 70 -1.61 14.43 8.55
CA LEU A 70 -1.54 15.07 9.86
C LEU A 70 -2.92 15.11 10.53
N THR A 71 -2.95 14.72 11.80
CA THR A 71 -4.10 14.86 12.68
C THR A 71 -3.73 15.72 13.88
N LEU A 72 -4.66 16.55 14.36
CA LEU A 72 -4.51 17.35 15.57
C LEU A 72 -5.65 17.00 16.51
N PHE A 73 -5.33 16.44 17.67
CA PHE A 73 -6.31 15.96 18.66
C PHE A 73 -7.44 15.10 18.06
N GLY A 74 -7.07 14.18 17.14
CA GLY A 74 -8.00 13.28 16.46
C GLY A 74 -8.68 13.86 15.22
N ASN A 75 -8.61 15.17 14.97
CA ASN A 75 -9.17 15.79 13.78
C ASN A 75 -8.17 15.80 12.63
N TYR A 76 -8.61 15.45 11.41
CA TYR A 76 -7.79 15.55 10.21
C TYR A 76 -7.49 17.01 9.87
N THR A 77 -6.22 17.37 9.89
CA THR A 77 -5.76 18.74 9.59
C THR A 77 -5.44 18.92 8.12
N GLY A 78 -4.81 17.92 7.50
CA GLY A 78 -4.45 17.91 6.10
C GLY A 78 -3.27 16.99 5.80
N THR A 79 -2.93 16.91 4.52
CA THR A 79 -1.85 16.08 3.99
C THR A 79 -0.80 16.93 3.30
N ILE A 80 0.47 16.65 3.54
CA ILE A 80 1.62 17.23 2.83
C ILE A 80 2.15 16.18 1.87
N LYS A 81 2.10 16.46 0.54
CA LYS A 81 2.63 15.58 -0.52
C LYS A 81 3.89 16.12 -1.17
N GLU A 82 4.11 17.43 -1.08
CA GLU A 82 5.29 18.06 -1.67
C GLU A 82 6.54 17.72 -0.83
N PRO A 83 7.66 17.36 -1.48
CA PRO A 83 8.90 17.10 -0.76
C PRO A 83 9.47 18.39 -0.18
N GLY A 84 9.97 18.31 1.04
CA GLY A 84 10.55 19.48 1.70
C GLY A 84 10.71 19.33 3.19
N PHE A 85 11.21 20.40 3.80
CA PHE A 85 11.33 20.54 5.23
C PHE A 85 10.32 21.56 5.73
N TYR A 86 9.41 21.10 6.60
CA TYR A 86 8.24 21.86 7.04
C TYR A 86 8.22 22.03 8.55
N PHE A 87 7.72 23.17 8.97
CA PHE A 87 7.30 23.40 10.34
C PHE A 87 5.77 23.32 10.39
N VAL A 88 5.28 22.34 11.12
CA VAL A 88 3.85 22.11 11.36
C VAL A 88 3.56 22.29 12.85
N ASN A 89 2.27 22.32 13.22
CA ASN A 89 1.90 22.42 14.63
C ASN A 89 2.59 21.28 15.43
N PRO A 90 3.34 21.59 16.51
CA PRO A 90 4.06 20.60 17.32
C PRO A 90 3.19 19.47 17.86
N PHE A 91 1.91 19.76 18.09
CA PHE A 91 0.92 18.79 18.59
C PHE A 91 0.31 17.91 17.49
N SER A 92 0.66 18.16 16.22
CA SER A 92 0.17 17.33 15.12
C SER A 92 0.91 16.00 15.07
N VAL A 93 0.11 14.93 14.97
CA VAL A 93 0.59 13.55 14.86
C VAL A 93 0.44 13.08 13.42
N ALA A 94 1.49 12.45 12.88
CA ALA A 94 1.42 11.79 11.59
C ALA A 94 0.81 10.39 11.76
N VAL A 95 -0.16 10.06 10.91
CA VAL A 95 -0.91 8.79 10.98
C VAL A 95 -0.66 7.97 9.73
N ASN A 96 -0.30 6.70 9.92
CA ASN A 96 -0.19 5.68 8.87
C ASN A 96 -0.65 4.34 9.45
N PRO A 97 -1.89 3.90 9.21
CA PRO A 97 -2.43 2.67 9.79
C PRO A 97 -1.73 1.41 9.28
N ALA A 98 -1.22 1.42 8.04
CA ALA A 98 -0.54 0.29 7.42
C ALA A 98 0.98 0.25 7.72
N ASN A 99 1.43 0.95 8.76
CA ASN A 99 2.83 1.11 9.12
C ASN A 99 3.55 -0.21 9.45
N HIS A 100 2.84 -1.15 10.09
CA HIS A 100 3.38 -2.44 10.54
C HIS A 100 3.04 -3.60 9.59
N THR A 101 2.24 -3.36 8.54
CA THR A 101 1.78 -4.42 7.65
C THR A 101 2.82 -4.74 6.59
N ARG A 102 3.22 -6.01 6.55
CA ARG A 102 4.17 -6.57 5.58
C ARG A 102 3.46 -7.67 4.80
N LEU A 103 3.16 -7.43 3.55
CA LEU A 103 2.46 -8.37 2.67
C LEU A 103 3.36 -8.97 1.58
N GLY A 104 4.69 -8.93 1.76
CA GLY A 104 5.64 -9.37 0.74
C GLY A 104 5.69 -8.46 -0.49
N GLN A 105 5.30 -7.21 -0.33
CA GLN A 105 5.31 -6.21 -1.39
C GLN A 105 6.70 -5.62 -1.60
N SER A 106 6.97 -5.12 -2.80
CA SER A 106 8.26 -4.48 -3.13
C SER A 106 8.62 -3.27 -2.26
N GLY A 107 7.64 -2.65 -1.58
CA GLY A 107 7.83 -1.55 -0.63
C GLY A 107 8.05 -1.97 0.83
N ASP A 108 7.91 -3.24 1.13
CA ASP A 108 8.01 -3.79 2.50
C ASP A 108 9.43 -4.19 2.90
N VAL A 109 10.42 -3.79 2.11
CA VAL A 109 11.83 -4.04 2.44
C VAL A 109 12.16 -3.33 3.76
N SER A 110 12.42 -4.12 4.79
CA SER A 110 12.84 -3.63 6.10
C SER A 110 14.15 -2.86 5.95
N THR A 111 14.07 -1.55 6.00
CA THR A 111 15.24 -0.73 6.27
C THR A 111 15.62 -1.05 7.71
N LYS A 112 16.64 -1.90 7.92
CA LYS A 112 17.24 -2.07 9.24
C LYS A 112 17.63 -0.67 9.71
N SER A 113 16.93 -0.17 10.71
CA SER A 113 17.30 1.09 11.33
C SER A 113 18.73 0.94 11.85
N PRO A 114 19.65 1.91 11.62
CA PRO A 114 21.00 1.84 12.17
C PRO A 114 21.03 1.80 13.70
N PHE A 115 19.87 1.98 14.35
CA PHE A 115 19.71 1.96 15.80
C PHE A 115 19.26 0.58 16.36
N SER A 116 19.11 -0.46 15.53
CA SER A 116 18.73 -1.82 15.99
C SER A 116 19.90 -2.60 16.64
N GLY A 117 21.00 -1.92 16.94
CA GLY A 117 22.21 -2.52 17.53
C GLY A 117 22.36 -2.38 19.04
N MET A 118 21.40 -1.79 19.75
CA MET A 118 21.47 -1.68 21.21
C MET A 118 20.92 -2.97 21.85
N LYS A 119 21.78 -3.98 21.98
CA LYS A 119 21.52 -5.17 22.78
C LYS A 119 21.29 -4.74 24.23
N SER A 120 20.04 -4.78 24.68
CA SER A 120 19.75 -4.77 26.11
C SER A 120 20.22 -6.09 26.72
N SER A 121 20.98 -6.00 27.79
CA SER A 121 21.59 -7.11 28.53
C SER A 121 20.59 -8.08 29.20
N ASN A 122 19.29 -7.87 29.02
CA ASN A 122 18.21 -8.70 29.60
C ASN A 122 17.30 -9.23 28.51
N GLY A 123 17.71 -10.23 27.79
CA GLY A 123 16.93 -11.28 27.12
C GLY A 123 15.58 -10.99 26.42
N ASN A 124 15.04 -9.78 26.47
CA ASN A 124 13.85 -9.36 25.74
C ASN A 124 14.31 -8.42 24.63
N ASP A 125 14.42 -8.94 23.42
CA ASP A 125 14.59 -8.15 22.21
C ASP A 125 13.33 -7.30 22.00
N VAL A 126 13.29 -6.11 22.59
CA VAL A 126 12.31 -5.09 22.23
C VAL A 126 12.80 -4.49 20.92
N ASN A 127 12.42 -5.11 19.80
CA ASN A 127 12.53 -4.52 18.48
C ASN A 127 11.57 -3.32 18.43
N LEU A 128 12.06 -2.16 18.85
CA LEU A 128 11.40 -0.88 18.57
C LEU A 128 11.50 -0.62 17.06
N GLU A 129 10.70 -1.32 16.29
CA GLU A 129 10.46 -0.93 14.90
C GLU A 129 9.70 0.39 14.93
N ILE A 130 10.45 1.49 14.86
CA ILE A 130 9.86 2.81 14.61
C ILE A 130 9.33 2.75 13.19
N GLY A 131 8.06 2.37 13.07
CA GLY A 131 7.41 2.27 11.80
C GLY A 131 7.37 3.63 11.09
N LYS A 132 7.43 3.60 9.77
CA LYS A 132 7.38 4.81 8.93
C LYS A 132 6.01 5.46 9.05
N LYS A 133 5.95 6.66 9.61
CA LYS A 133 4.70 7.44 9.71
C LYS A 133 4.28 8.05 8.36
N GLN A 134 5.18 8.08 7.38
CA GLN A 134 4.89 8.54 6.01
C GLN A 134 4.23 7.43 5.20
N ILE A 135 3.34 7.84 4.28
CA ILE A 135 2.70 6.97 3.29
C ILE A 135 3.49 7.07 2.00
N SER A 136 3.85 5.94 1.41
CA SER A 136 4.49 5.89 0.09
C SER A 136 3.46 6.16 -1.01
N LEU A 137 3.77 7.10 -1.89
CA LEU A 137 3.01 7.38 -3.11
C LEU A 137 3.63 6.68 -4.34
N LYS A 138 4.72 5.94 -4.11
CA LYS A 138 5.40 5.18 -5.16
C LYS A 138 4.52 4.05 -5.65
N VAL A 139 4.75 3.64 -6.88
CA VAL A 139 4.17 2.41 -7.41
C VAL A 139 4.71 1.21 -6.63
N MET A 140 3.79 0.37 -6.17
CA MET A 140 4.06 -0.85 -5.39
C MET A 140 3.46 -2.04 -6.11
N THR A 141 4.04 -3.23 -5.91
CA THR A 141 3.52 -4.47 -6.48
C THR A 141 3.14 -5.41 -5.35
N LEU A 142 1.88 -5.82 -5.34
CA LEU A 142 1.37 -6.88 -4.49
C LEU A 142 1.39 -8.19 -5.27
N SER A 143 2.10 -9.19 -4.77
CA SER A 143 2.03 -10.56 -5.30
C SER A 143 1.17 -11.39 -4.35
N ASN A 144 -0.05 -11.72 -4.78
CA ASN A 144 -0.92 -12.59 -4.01
C ASN A 144 -0.47 -14.05 -4.13
N SER A 145 -0.62 -14.79 -3.04
CA SER A 145 -0.36 -16.23 -3.01
C SER A 145 -1.29 -16.97 -3.98
N ARG A 146 -0.82 -18.11 -4.46
CA ARG A 146 -1.65 -18.99 -5.30
C ARG A 146 -2.90 -19.42 -4.55
N GLN A 147 -4.04 -19.33 -5.22
CA GLN A 147 -5.33 -19.74 -4.71
C GLN A 147 -5.90 -20.85 -5.55
N LYS A 148 -6.54 -21.79 -4.89
CA LYS A 148 -7.32 -22.84 -5.54
C LYS A 148 -8.77 -22.36 -5.70
N ILE A 149 -9.23 -22.24 -6.94
CA ILE A 149 -10.54 -21.71 -7.28
C ILE A 149 -11.12 -22.62 -8.37
N ASN A 150 -12.43 -22.85 -8.36
CA ASN A 150 -13.09 -23.57 -9.44
C ASN A 150 -13.39 -22.60 -10.60
N ASP A 151 -13.09 -23.04 -11.81
CA ASP A 151 -13.49 -22.36 -13.04
C ASP A 151 -15.01 -22.43 -13.28
N CYS A 152 -15.51 -21.86 -14.39
CA CYS A 152 -16.94 -21.88 -14.70
C CYS A 152 -17.49 -23.31 -14.94
N LEU A 153 -16.64 -24.27 -15.28
CA LEU A 153 -16.99 -25.67 -15.49
C LEU A 153 -16.88 -26.51 -14.20
N GLY A 154 -16.50 -25.89 -13.08
CA GLY A 154 -16.29 -26.56 -11.81
C GLY A 154 -14.93 -27.25 -11.66
N ASN A 155 -13.99 -27.06 -12.59
CA ASN A 155 -12.65 -27.62 -12.48
C ASN A 155 -11.82 -26.80 -11.49
N PRO A 156 -11.12 -27.41 -10.52
CA PRO A 156 -10.24 -26.70 -9.63
C PRO A 156 -8.97 -26.27 -10.34
N VAL A 157 -8.70 -24.96 -10.34
CA VAL A 157 -7.50 -24.34 -10.91
C VAL A 157 -6.72 -23.63 -9.81
N GLU A 158 -5.42 -23.64 -9.91
CA GLU A 158 -4.52 -22.83 -9.09
C GLU A 158 -4.11 -21.59 -9.87
N ILE A 159 -4.38 -20.43 -9.32
CA ILE A 159 -4.08 -19.14 -9.94
C ILE A 159 -3.42 -18.19 -8.95
N GLY A 160 -2.42 -17.46 -9.42
CA GLY A 160 -1.76 -16.38 -8.70
C GLY A 160 -1.74 -15.11 -9.55
N ILE A 161 -1.82 -13.95 -8.90
CA ILE A 161 -1.76 -12.64 -9.58
C ILE A 161 -0.72 -11.74 -8.94
N ALA A 162 -0.18 -10.85 -9.75
CA ALA A 162 0.57 -9.69 -9.31
C ALA A 162 -0.21 -8.42 -9.69
N VAL A 163 -0.37 -7.53 -8.73
CA VAL A 163 -1.12 -6.28 -8.88
C VAL A 163 -0.20 -5.11 -8.63
N THR A 164 -0.07 -4.23 -9.61
CA THR A 164 0.70 -2.99 -9.50
C THR A 164 -0.24 -1.84 -9.16
N TRP A 165 0.05 -1.13 -8.08
CA TRP A 165 -0.85 -0.14 -7.50
C TRP A 165 -0.12 1.01 -6.84
N ARG A 166 -0.84 2.10 -6.55
CA ARG A 166 -0.33 3.25 -5.76
C ARG A 166 -1.45 3.90 -4.94
N VAL A 167 -1.05 4.70 -3.95
CA VAL A 167 -1.98 5.55 -3.19
C VAL A 167 -2.15 6.87 -3.93
N VAL A 168 -3.38 7.25 -4.24
CA VAL A 168 -3.73 8.53 -4.88
C VAL A 168 -4.34 9.49 -3.87
N ASP A 169 -5.32 9.01 -3.08
CA ASP A 169 -5.95 9.80 -2.02
C ASP A 169 -5.54 9.24 -0.66
N THR A 170 -4.65 9.97 0.01
CA THR A 170 -4.10 9.54 1.30
C THR A 170 -5.10 9.68 2.44
N ALA A 171 -6.06 10.62 2.34
CA ALA A 171 -7.10 10.77 3.36
C ALA A 171 -8.08 9.59 3.32
N LYS A 172 -8.48 9.16 2.12
CA LYS A 172 -9.29 7.94 1.98
C LYS A 172 -8.53 6.70 2.48
N ALA A 173 -7.25 6.56 2.13
CA ALA A 173 -6.44 5.41 2.53
C ALA A 173 -6.25 5.29 4.05
N VAL A 174 -6.25 6.41 4.76
CA VAL A 174 -6.04 6.44 6.22
C VAL A 174 -7.34 6.35 7.01
N PHE A 175 -8.43 6.96 6.51
CA PHE A 175 -9.63 7.17 7.31
C PHE A 175 -10.86 6.40 6.84
N ASN A 176 -10.89 5.91 5.60
CA ASN A 176 -12.02 5.12 5.12
C ASN A 176 -11.85 3.62 5.38
N VAL A 177 -10.60 3.15 5.56
CA VAL A 177 -10.28 1.74 5.83
C VAL A 177 -9.24 1.66 6.96
N ASP A 178 -9.33 0.62 7.78
CA ASP A 178 -8.40 0.45 8.90
C ASP A 178 -6.97 0.20 8.44
N ASN A 179 -6.80 -0.60 7.38
CA ASN A 179 -5.51 -0.94 6.82
C ASN A 179 -5.62 -1.11 5.31
N TYR A 180 -5.22 -0.08 4.57
CA TYR A 180 -5.37 -0.08 3.12
C TYR A 180 -4.58 -1.17 2.40
N LYS A 181 -3.47 -1.68 2.97
CA LYS A 181 -2.69 -2.77 2.37
C LYS A 181 -3.41 -4.12 2.51
N GLU A 182 -3.88 -4.43 3.71
CA GLU A 182 -4.66 -5.66 3.95
C GLU A 182 -5.98 -5.62 3.20
N TYR A 183 -6.64 -4.47 3.19
CA TYR A 183 -7.86 -4.25 2.42
C TYR A 183 -7.63 -4.56 0.95
N LEU A 184 -6.57 -4.01 0.34
CA LEU A 184 -6.20 -4.31 -1.05
C LEU A 184 -6.01 -5.81 -1.28
N SER A 185 -5.25 -6.49 -0.41
CA SER A 185 -4.99 -7.92 -0.56
C SER A 185 -6.28 -8.74 -0.54
N LEU A 186 -7.19 -8.45 0.39
CA LEU A 186 -8.49 -9.11 0.49
C LEU A 186 -9.38 -8.82 -0.72
N GLN A 187 -9.38 -7.58 -1.24
CA GLN A 187 -10.14 -7.25 -2.45
C GLN A 187 -9.55 -7.91 -3.70
N CYS A 188 -8.23 -8.04 -3.80
CA CYS A 188 -7.58 -8.80 -4.87
C CYS A 188 -8.02 -10.27 -4.85
N ASP A 189 -8.04 -10.90 -3.69
CA ASP A 189 -8.47 -12.29 -3.53
C ASP A 189 -9.94 -12.48 -3.93
N SER A 190 -10.79 -11.56 -3.50
CA SER A 190 -12.22 -11.59 -3.80
C SER A 190 -12.51 -11.36 -5.28
N ALA A 191 -11.86 -10.36 -5.89
CA ALA A 191 -12.02 -10.06 -7.32
C ALA A 191 -11.53 -11.21 -8.20
N LEU A 192 -10.35 -11.76 -7.86
CA LEU A 192 -9.79 -12.92 -8.56
C LEU A 192 -10.79 -14.09 -8.55
N ARG A 193 -11.36 -14.41 -7.39
CA ARG A 193 -12.32 -15.49 -7.23
C ARG A 193 -13.60 -15.26 -8.05
N ASN A 194 -14.08 -14.03 -8.13
CA ASN A 194 -15.25 -13.68 -8.92
C ASN A 194 -15.00 -13.85 -10.41
N ILE A 195 -13.88 -13.34 -10.91
CA ILE A 195 -13.57 -13.38 -12.35
C ILE A 195 -13.24 -14.82 -12.81
N VAL A 196 -12.45 -15.57 -12.02
CA VAL A 196 -12.09 -16.96 -12.40
C VAL A 196 -13.32 -17.84 -12.56
N ARG A 197 -14.37 -17.62 -11.80
CA ARG A 197 -15.64 -18.39 -11.90
C ARG A 197 -16.43 -18.15 -13.19
N ILE A 198 -16.13 -17.09 -13.92
CA ILE A 198 -16.82 -16.74 -15.17
C ILE A 198 -16.17 -17.43 -16.36
N TYR A 199 -14.85 -17.67 -16.30
CA TYR A 199 -14.08 -18.20 -17.41
C TYR A 199 -13.73 -19.67 -17.24
N PRO A 200 -13.72 -20.48 -18.33
CA PRO A 200 -13.12 -21.81 -18.35
C PRO A 200 -11.59 -21.68 -18.31
N TYR A 201 -10.89 -22.69 -17.79
CA TYR A 201 -9.44 -22.73 -17.81
C TYR A 201 -8.86 -22.71 -19.22
N ASP A 202 -9.42 -23.54 -20.11
CA ASP A 202 -9.03 -23.67 -21.51
C ASP A 202 -10.24 -23.46 -22.42
N VAL A 203 -10.02 -23.24 -23.71
CA VAL A 203 -11.07 -23.00 -24.69
C VAL A 203 -12.14 -24.11 -24.58
N SER A 204 -13.37 -23.69 -24.37
CA SER A 204 -14.52 -24.59 -24.30
C SER A 204 -15.58 -24.09 -25.25
N PRO A 205 -15.84 -24.81 -26.38
CA PRO A 205 -16.92 -24.45 -27.27
C PRO A 205 -18.27 -24.46 -26.50
N ASN A 206 -19.10 -23.50 -26.78
CA ASN A 206 -20.43 -23.31 -26.15
C ASN A 206 -20.42 -22.73 -24.70
N VAL A 207 -19.38 -22.05 -24.28
CA VAL A 207 -19.38 -21.27 -23.03
C VAL A 207 -19.49 -19.79 -23.37
N ASP A 208 -20.57 -19.15 -22.93
CA ASP A 208 -20.78 -17.71 -23.01
C ASP A 208 -20.20 -17.07 -21.74
N THR A 209 -19.10 -16.31 -21.88
CA THR A 209 -18.43 -15.60 -20.77
C THR A 209 -18.84 -14.14 -20.67
N THR A 210 -19.47 -13.59 -21.72
CA THR A 210 -19.94 -12.20 -21.76
C THR A 210 -21.40 -12.04 -21.37
N GLY A 211 -22.19 -13.12 -21.45
CA GLY A 211 -23.62 -13.09 -21.17
C GLY A 211 -24.46 -12.51 -22.30
N ASP A 212 -23.91 -12.43 -23.53
CA ASP A 212 -24.60 -11.91 -24.71
C ASP A 212 -25.37 -13.01 -25.50
N GLY A 213 -25.32 -14.24 -25.01
CA GLY A 213 -25.98 -15.42 -25.63
C GLY A 213 -25.16 -16.05 -26.74
N GLN A 214 -23.92 -15.58 -27.01
CA GLN A 214 -23.02 -16.19 -27.97
C GLN A 214 -21.85 -16.88 -27.21
N ALA A 215 -21.40 -18.00 -27.72
CA ALA A 215 -20.28 -18.71 -27.15
C ALA A 215 -18.98 -17.96 -27.46
N ASP A 216 -18.31 -17.50 -26.41
CA ASP A 216 -17.02 -16.82 -26.53
C ASP A 216 -15.86 -17.82 -26.56
N GLU A 217 -14.82 -17.45 -27.30
CA GLU A 217 -13.55 -18.17 -27.26
C GLU A 217 -12.69 -17.80 -26.01
N GLY A 218 -13.28 -17.06 -25.06
CA GLY A 218 -12.58 -16.57 -23.87
C GLY A 218 -12.22 -17.70 -22.92
N SER A 219 -10.96 -17.78 -22.54
CA SER A 219 -10.48 -18.69 -21.51
C SER A 219 -9.40 -18.04 -20.64
N LEU A 220 -9.21 -18.55 -19.42
CA LEU A 220 -8.16 -18.07 -18.53
C LEU A 220 -6.77 -18.16 -19.17
N ARG A 221 -6.53 -19.22 -19.95
CA ARG A 221 -5.25 -19.47 -20.61
C ARG A 221 -5.12 -18.74 -21.95
N GLY A 222 -6.13 -18.80 -22.80
CA GLY A 222 -6.10 -18.23 -24.16
C GLY A 222 -6.25 -16.71 -24.17
N SER A 223 -7.10 -16.16 -23.27
CA SER A 223 -7.42 -14.73 -23.22
C SER A 223 -6.88 -14.08 -21.94
N SER A 224 -5.68 -14.47 -21.50
CA SER A 224 -5.11 -14.06 -20.22
C SER A 224 -5.01 -12.53 -20.05
N GLU A 225 -4.82 -11.79 -21.12
CA GLU A 225 -4.74 -10.32 -21.10
C GLU A 225 -6.12 -9.68 -20.88
N ILE A 226 -7.16 -10.20 -21.53
CA ILE A 226 -8.54 -9.73 -21.36
C ILE A 226 -8.99 -10.02 -19.93
N VAL A 227 -8.71 -11.23 -19.44
CA VAL A 227 -9.04 -11.63 -18.06
C VAL A 227 -8.28 -10.76 -17.05
N ALA A 228 -7.01 -10.48 -17.27
CA ALA A 228 -6.20 -9.62 -16.41
C ALA A 228 -6.76 -8.19 -16.35
N ASN A 229 -7.21 -7.64 -17.47
CA ASN A 229 -7.87 -6.33 -17.53
C ASN A 229 -9.20 -6.32 -16.75
N ARG A 230 -10.02 -7.36 -16.88
CA ARG A 230 -11.26 -7.49 -16.07
C ARG A 230 -10.97 -7.62 -14.58
N ILE A 231 -9.93 -8.39 -14.20
CA ILE A 231 -9.48 -8.46 -12.80
C ILE A 231 -9.05 -7.08 -12.30
N ARG A 232 -8.29 -6.32 -13.09
CA ARG A 232 -7.88 -4.95 -12.76
C ARG A 232 -9.08 -4.04 -12.51
N GLU A 233 -10.07 -4.06 -13.40
CA GLU A 233 -11.29 -3.24 -13.31
C GLU A 233 -12.12 -3.61 -12.09
N GLU A 234 -12.30 -4.91 -11.84
CA GLU A 234 -13.02 -5.41 -10.68
C GLU A 234 -12.33 -5.00 -9.35
N ILE A 235 -10.99 -5.10 -9.28
CA ILE A 235 -10.24 -4.64 -8.12
C ILE A 235 -10.38 -3.13 -7.98
N GLN A 236 -10.20 -2.35 -9.07
CA GLN A 236 -10.28 -0.89 -9.05
C GLN A 236 -11.62 -0.40 -8.50
N SER A 237 -12.73 -0.98 -8.95
CA SER A 237 -14.06 -0.60 -8.48
C SER A 237 -14.26 -0.78 -6.97
N ARG A 238 -13.56 -1.76 -6.38
CA ARG A 238 -13.65 -2.08 -4.95
C ARG A 238 -12.72 -1.23 -4.08
N VAL A 239 -11.57 -0.79 -4.63
CA VAL A 239 -10.56 -0.07 -3.83
C VAL A 239 -10.59 1.44 -4.04
N GLU A 240 -11.44 1.96 -4.89
CA GLU A 240 -11.60 3.39 -5.16
C GLU A 240 -11.94 4.19 -3.89
N ASP A 241 -12.80 3.63 -3.05
CA ASP A 241 -13.20 4.25 -1.78
C ASP A 241 -12.07 4.24 -0.73
N ALA A 242 -11.07 3.39 -0.91
CA ALA A 242 -9.84 3.38 -0.14
C ALA A 242 -8.74 4.32 -0.71
N GLY A 243 -9.03 5.08 -1.78
CA GLY A 243 -8.09 6.02 -2.38
C GLY A 243 -6.89 5.36 -3.06
N LEU A 244 -7.05 4.11 -3.54
CA LEU A 244 -6.04 3.34 -4.23
C LEU A 244 -6.32 3.32 -5.74
N GLU A 245 -5.25 3.32 -6.53
CA GLU A 245 -5.29 3.17 -7.98
C GLU A 245 -4.56 1.91 -8.39
N ILE A 246 -5.24 1.06 -9.17
CA ILE A 246 -4.67 -0.14 -9.74
C ILE A 246 -4.18 0.19 -11.15
N LEU A 247 -2.88 0.12 -11.35
CA LEU A 247 -2.25 0.39 -12.65
C LEU A 247 -2.35 -0.83 -13.55
N GLU A 248 -2.04 -2.00 -13.01
CA GLU A 248 -1.99 -3.24 -13.78
C GLU A 248 -2.29 -4.44 -12.87
N ALA A 249 -2.95 -5.44 -13.43
CA ALA A 249 -3.04 -6.77 -12.85
C ALA A 249 -2.49 -7.78 -13.87
N ARG A 250 -1.72 -8.76 -13.42
CA ARG A 250 -1.17 -9.83 -14.26
C ARG A 250 -1.35 -11.18 -13.61
N ILE A 251 -1.72 -12.17 -14.40
CA ILE A 251 -1.72 -13.56 -13.96
C ILE A 251 -0.26 -14.04 -13.96
N THR A 252 0.24 -14.42 -12.79
CA THR A 252 1.63 -14.89 -12.60
C THR A 252 1.75 -16.41 -12.60
N TYR A 253 0.66 -17.07 -12.28
CA TYR A 253 0.57 -18.52 -12.24
C TYR A 253 -0.83 -18.98 -12.61
N LEU A 254 -0.93 -20.00 -13.45
CA LEU A 254 -2.19 -20.61 -13.84
C LEU A 254 -1.96 -22.08 -14.20
N ALA A 255 -2.57 -22.98 -13.46
CA ALA A 255 -2.50 -24.42 -13.70
C ALA A 255 -3.75 -25.11 -13.18
N TYR A 256 -4.07 -26.29 -13.70
CA TYR A 256 -5.02 -27.17 -13.03
C TYR A 256 -4.49 -27.58 -11.66
N ALA A 257 -5.38 -27.73 -10.71
CA ALA A 257 -5.00 -28.28 -9.42
C ALA A 257 -4.41 -29.71 -9.58
N PRO A 258 -3.39 -30.08 -8.79
CA PRO A 258 -2.66 -31.35 -8.96
C PRO A 258 -3.57 -32.59 -9.03
N GLU A 259 -4.70 -32.55 -8.32
CA GLU A 259 -5.64 -33.68 -8.22
C GLU A 259 -6.30 -34.03 -9.56
N ILE A 260 -6.47 -33.06 -10.45
CA ILE A 260 -7.14 -33.25 -11.74
C ILE A 260 -6.20 -33.09 -12.94
N ALA A 261 -5.00 -32.61 -12.73
CA ALA A 261 -4.06 -32.26 -13.81
C ALA A 261 -3.83 -33.43 -14.79
N ALA A 262 -3.64 -34.65 -14.29
CA ALA A 262 -3.43 -35.82 -15.12
C ALA A 262 -4.65 -36.17 -15.97
N VAL A 263 -5.85 -36.12 -15.39
CA VAL A 263 -7.12 -36.41 -16.07
C VAL A 263 -7.42 -35.36 -17.14
N MET A 264 -7.15 -34.07 -16.82
CA MET A 264 -7.36 -32.98 -17.77
C MET A 264 -6.38 -33.04 -18.96
N LEU A 265 -5.13 -33.48 -18.73
CA LEU A 265 -4.18 -33.70 -19.82
C LEU A 265 -4.68 -34.81 -20.77
N GLN A 266 -5.20 -35.93 -20.24
CA GLN A 266 -5.78 -36.98 -21.05
C GLN A 266 -6.99 -36.48 -21.88
N ARG A 267 -7.85 -35.66 -21.29
CA ARG A 267 -8.99 -35.03 -21.97
C ARG A 267 -8.52 -34.13 -23.12
N GLN A 268 -7.50 -33.30 -22.89
CA GLN A 268 -6.93 -32.42 -23.91
C GLN A 268 -6.32 -33.22 -25.06
N GLN A 269 -5.62 -34.33 -24.78
CA GLN A 269 -5.07 -35.21 -25.81
C GLN A 269 -6.17 -35.85 -26.64
N ALA A 270 -7.24 -36.32 -26.01
CA ALA A 270 -8.39 -36.91 -26.71
C ALA A 270 -9.10 -35.89 -27.62
N SER A 271 -9.35 -34.67 -27.13
CA SER A 271 -9.91 -33.58 -27.92
C SER A 271 -9.04 -33.26 -29.14
N ALA A 272 -7.72 -33.10 -28.94
CA ALA A 272 -6.77 -32.80 -30.02
C ALA A 272 -6.78 -33.88 -31.13
N ILE A 273 -6.93 -35.17 -30.77
CA ILE A 273 -7.05 -36.27 -31.74
C ILE A 273 -8.35 -36.16 -32.54
N ILE A 274 -9.48 -35.83 -31.89
CA ILE A 274 -10.76 -35.64 -32.55
C ILE A 274 -10.69 -34.46 -33.51
N ASP A 275 -10.15 -33.32 -33.06
CA ASP A 275 -10.01 -32.11 -33.88
C ASP A 275 -9.10 -32.35 -35.10
N ALA A 276 -7.98 -33.07 -34.90
CA ALA A 276 -7.11 -33.45 -36.00
C ALA A 276 -7.79 -34.34 -37.02
N ARG A 277 -8.60 -35.33 -36.58
CA ARG A 277 -9.37 -36.18 -37.48
C ARG A 277 -10.42 -35.37 -38.25
N LYS A 278 -11.12 -34.44 -37.58
CA LYS A 278 -12.09 -33.56 -38.21
C LYS A 278 -11.44 -32.72 -39.31
N MET A 279 -10.29 -32.09 -39.04
CA MET A 279 -9.54 -31.32 -40.04
C MET A 279 -9.13 -32.16 -41.25
N ILE A 280 -8.76 -33.44 -41.05
CA ILE A 280 -8.42 -34.34 -42.16
C ILE A 280 -9.67 -34.63 -43.01
N VAL A 281 -10.81 -34.84 -42.40
CA VAL A 281 -12.08 -35.11 -43.11
C VAL A 281 -12.56 -33.88 -43.86
N ASP A 282 -12.49 -32.70 -43.22
CA ASP A 282 -12.94 -31.43 -43.79
C ASP A 282 -12.01 -30.94 -44.93
N GLY A 283 -10.75 -31.42 -44.96
CA GLY A 283 -9.72 -31.09 -45.99
C GLY A 283 -9.62 -32.10 -47.13
N ALA A 284 -10.39 -33.20 -47.11
CA ALA A 284 -10.39 -34.24 -48.13
C ALA A 284 -11.61 -34.09 -49.09
#